data_ae2b4bfa447d93beb90f2229c20b043d
#
_entry.id   ae2b4bfa447d93beb90f2229c20b043d
#
_cell.length_a   1.000
_cell.length_b   1.000
_cell.length_c   1.000
_cell.angle_alpha   90.00
_cell.angle_beta   90.00
_cell.angle_gamma   90.00
#
_symmetry.space_group_name_H-M   'P 1'
#
loop_
_entity.id
_entity.type
_entity.pdbx_description
1 polymer ?
#
loop_
_entity_poly.entity_id
_entity_poly.type
_entity_poly.pdbx_seq_one_letter_code
_entity_poly.pdbx_strand_id
1 'polypeptide(L)'
;MKIFDCFTYFNEDDLLRVRLETLAAHVDHFVIAEATHTQSGLPKPLNFRPALFEKFRDKIIYVAVDDMPVHLNDAWANENHQRRALMRGLSAAAFDDLVMVSDLDEIPHPARLNAYEPRFYRGTFIQRLFYYRFNNEALDPVTLAPQSWRGTQITTYHHLLDFFGDTQNLRIYKPTGLLRSAKRQWLKAFRNQDIADGGWHFSWVMTGERILTKINSMAHQEFNTDPIASIEAINRRLLEGHDILQRNIRFRRVALDSQFPEFIVVHRDEFKDLIL
;
A
#
# COMPACT_ATOMS: atom_id res chain seq x y z
N MET A 1 -11.93 13.96 16.22
CA MET A 1 -11.81 13.01 15.09
C MET A 1 -10.34 12.85 14.77
N LYS A 2 -9.80 11.66 14.98
CA LYS A 2 -8.42 11.27 14.69
C LYS A 2 -8.36 10.52 13.36
N ILE A 3 -7.16 10.44 12.77
CA ILE A 3 -6.90 9.67 11.56
C ILE A 3 -5.89 8.57 11.89
N PHE A 4 -6.29 7.32 11.67
CA PHE A 4 -5.44 6.13 11.79
C PHE A 4 -5.05 5.69 10.37
N ASP A 5 -3.75 5.65 10.10
CA ASP A 5 -3.18 5.17 8.83
C ASP A 5 -2.64 3.75 9.02
N CYS A 6 -3.35 2.75 8.46
CA CYS A 6 -3.15 1.34 8.70
C CYS A 6 -2.58 0.65 7.48
N PHE A 7 -1.40 0.01 7.59
CA PHE A 7 -0.74 -0.68 6.50
C PHE A 7 0.12 -1.86 6.99
N THR A 8 0.37 -2.79 6.08
CA THR A 8 1.29 -3.90 6.32
C THR A 8 2.71 -3.50 5.95
N TYR A 9 3.68 -4.03 6.69
CA TYR A 9 5.11 -3.79 6.48
C TYR A 9 5.87 -5.09 6.36
N PHE A 10 6.89 -5.11 5.52
CA PHE A 10 7.80 -6.25 5.35
C PHE A 10 9.27 -5.85 5.57
N ASN A 11 9.85 -4.98 4.73
CA ASN A 11 11.24 -4.52 4.85
C ASN A 11 11.53 -3.20 4.08
N GLU A 12 10.49 -2.47 3.70
CA GLU A 12 10.59 -1.30 2.82
C GLU A 12 10.85 -0.02 3.64
N ASP A 13 11.99 0.06 4.36
CA ASP A 13 12.32 1.20 5.24
C ASP A 13 12.27 2.56 4.53
N ASP A 14 12.75 2.65 3.27
CA ASP A 14 12.77 3.89 2.50
C ASP A 14 11.35 4.40 2.22
N LEU A 15 10.45 3.50 1.79
CA LEU A 15 9.04 3.82 1.56
C LEU A 15 8.30 4.13 2.86
N LEU A 16 8.61 3.40 3.93
CA LEU A 16 8.07 3.70 5.26
C LEU A 16 8.46 5.12 5.70
N ARG A 17 9.74 5.49 5.54
CA ARG A 17 10.21 6.84 5.86
C ARG A 17 9.49 7.90 5.02
N VAL A 18 9.37 7.69 3.72
CA VAL A 18 8.63 8.60 2.83
C VAL A 18 7.18 8.76 3.28
N ARG A 19 6.48 7.66 3.61
CA ARG A 19 5.09 7.69 4.09
C ARG A 19 4.95 8.48 5.39
N LEU A 20 5.78 8.17 6.39
CA LEU A 20 5.74 8.83 7.69
C LEU A 20 6.02 10.33 7.57
N GLU A 21 7.09 10.73 6.85
CA GLU A 21 7.43 12.15 6.64
C GLU A 21 6.32 12.89 5.88
N THR A 22 5.68 12.24 4.91
CA THR A 22 4.60 12.86 4.12
C THR A 22 3.34 13.08 4.95
N LEU A 23 3.01 12.16 5.84
CA LEU A 23 1.69 12.12 6.50
C LEU A 23 1.70 12.55 7.97
N ALA A 24 2.85 12.61 8.64
CA ALA A 24 2.90 12.81 10.08
C ALA A 24 2.25 14.09 10.60
N ALA A 25 2.20 15.16 9.79
CA ALA A 25 1.50 16.39 10.16
C ALA A 25 -0.05 16.29 10.10
N HIS A 26 -0.56 15.24 9.44
CA HIS A 26 -1.98 15.09 9.11
C HIS A 26 -2.63 13.84 9.72
N VAL A 27 -1.83 12.88 10.18
CA VAL A 27 -2.25 11.59 10.73
C VAL A 27 -1.94 11.56 12.22
N ASP A 28 -2.85 11.05 13.02
CA ASP A 28 -2.66 10.93 14.47
C ASP A 28 -1.90 9.66 14.83
N HIS A 29 -2.21 8.54 14.15
CA HIS A 29 -1.59 7.25 14.42
C HIS A 29 -1.27 6.48 13.12
N PHE A 30 -0.10 5.86 13.08
CA PHE A 30 0.31 4.89 12.08
C PHE A 30 0.22 3.49 12.67
N VAL A 31 -0.70 2.68 12.17
CA VAL A 31 -0.83 1.28 12.58
C VAL A 31 -0.06 0.41 11.60
N ILE A 32 1.04 -0.19 12.06
CA ILE A 32 1.97 -0.96 11.24
C ILE A 32 1.88 -2.43 11.65
N ALA A 33 1.38 -3.30 10.75
CA ALA A 33 1.34 -4.73 11.00
C ALA A 33 2.49 -5.45 10.27
N GLU A 34 3.33 -6.15 11.02
CA GLU A 34 4.40 -6.98 10.48
C GLU A 34 4.27 -8.44 10.98
N ALA A 35 4.32 -9.40 10.06
CA ALA A 35 4.20 -10.81 10.38
C ALA A 35 5.57 -11.49 10.59
N THR A 36 5.58 -12.54 11.41
CA THR A 36 6.74 -13.44 11.62
C THR A 36 6.96 -14.42 10.48
N HIS A 37 6.07 -14.41 9.49
CA HIS A 37 6.16 -15.21 8.27
C HIS A 37 5.94 -14.33 7.04
N THR A 38 6.48 -14.74 5.91
CA THR A 38 6.18 -14.15 4.60
C THR A 38 4.76 -14.51 4.17
N GLN A 39 4.24 -13.82 3.16
CA GLN A 39 2.94 -14.20 2.59
C GLN A 39 3.00 -15.59 1.94
N SER A 40 4.15 -16.00 1.41
CA SER A 40 4.37 -17.37 0.91
C SER A 40 4.49 -18.45 2.03
N GLY A 41 4.42 -18.04 3.31
CA GLY A 41 4.41 -18.95 4.46
C GLY A 41 5.79 -19.29 5.05
N LEU A 42 6.87 -18.68 4.56
CA LEU A 42 8.20 -18.90 5.10
C LEU A 42 8.43 -18.08 6.38
N PRO A 43 9.07 -18.65 7.43
CA PRO A 43 9.40 -17.88 8.62
C PRO A 43 10.42 -16.77 8.31
N LYS A 44 10.25 -15.62 8.96
CA LYS A 44 11.16 -14.49 8.86
C LYS A 44 11.30 -13.76 10.19
N PRO A 45 12.42 -13.07 10.44
CA PRO A 45 12.51 -12.13 11.55
C PRO A 45 11.58 -10.93 11.34
N LEU A 46 11.26 -10.26 12.43
CA LEU A 46 10.65 -8.92 12.37
C LEU A 46 11.71 -7.91 11.95
N ASN A 47 11.43 -7.16 10.88
CA ASN A 47 12.38 -6.23 10.26
C ASN A 47 12.22 -4.80 10.75
N PHE A 48 11.06 -4.46 11.35
CA PHE A 48 10.82 -3.11 11.84
C PHE A 48 11.83 -2.70 12.90
N ARG A 49 12.51 -1.59 12.68
CA ARG A 49 13.55 -1.05 13.55
C ARG A 49 13.10 0.28 14.16
N PRO A 50 12.53 0.30 15.37
CA PRO A 50 11.99 1.52 16.00
C PRO A 50 12.99 2.68 16.03
N ALA A 51 14.28 2.39 16.23
CA ALA A 51 15.33 3.41 16.29
C ALA A 51 15.48 4.24 15.01
N LEU A 52 15.12 3.70 13.84
CA LEU A 52 15.15 4.45 12.57
C LEU A 52 14.00 5.45 12.47
N PHE A 53 12.95 5.27 13.27
CA PHE A 53 11.70 6.03 13.20
C PHE A 53 11.37 6.72 14.53
N GLU A 54 12.37 6.96 15.37
CA GLU A 54 12.22 7.52 16.72
C GLU A 54 11.44 8.86 16.71
N LYS A 55 11.63 9.68 15.68
CA LYS A 55 10.88 10.93 15.43
C LYS A 55 9.36 10.74 15.43
N PHE A 56 8.88 9.54 15.08
CA PHE A 56 7.45 9.23 14.93
C PHE A 56 6.94 8.29 16.02
N ARG A 57 7.75 7.96 17.03
CA ARG A 57 7.47 6.97 18.05
C ARG A 57 6.09 7.12 18.69
N ASP A 58 5.73 8.35 19.05
CA ASP A 58 4.46 8.63 19.74
C ASP A 58 3.23 8.45 18.84
N LYS A 59 3.42 8.33 17.52
CA LYS A 59 2.36 8.10 16.54
C LYS A 59 2.32 6.66 16.03
N ILE A 60 3.36 5.86 16.22
CA ILE A 60 3.44 4.50 15.72
C ILE A 60 2.80 3.52 16.69
N ILE A 61 1.82 2.76 16.20
CA ILE A 61 1.24 1.60 16.86
C ILE A 61 1.71 0.37 16.08
N TYR A 62 2.72 -0.31 16.63
CA TYR A 62 3.29 -1.49 15.98
C TYR A 62 2.56 -2.76 16.41
N VAL A 63 2.13 -3.56 15.44
CA VAL A 63 1.43 -4.83 15.62
C VAL A 63 2.28 -5.96 15.07
N ALA A 64 2.98 -6.68 15.96
CA ALA A 64 3.63 -7.93 15.60
C ALA A 64 2.57 -9.03 15.42
N VAL A 65 2.56 -9.67 14.24
CA VAL A 65 1.64 -10.76 13.90
C VAL A 65 2.40 -12.07 13.99
N ASP A 66 2.40 -12.67 15.18
CA ASP A 66 3.11 -13.90 15.53
C ASP A 66 2.19 -15.14 15.50
N ASP A 67 0.91 -14.94 15.29
CA ASP A 67 -0.14 -15.96 15.19
C ASP A 67 -0.55 -16.27 13.74
N MET A 68 0.38 -16.16 12.80
CA MET A 68 0.12 -16.46 11.39
C MET A 68 -0.36 -17.92 11.23
N PRO A 69 -1.46 -18.15 10.50
CA PRO A 69 -1.99 -19.51 10.31
C PRO A 69 -1.11 -20.39 9.40
N VAL A 70 -0.13 -19.81 8.75
CA VAL A 70 0.89 -20.44 7.88
C VAL A 70 0.29 -21.40 6.86
N HIS A 71 -0.48 -20.87 5.94
CA HIS A 71 -0.98 -21.63 4.80
C HIS A 71 0.07 -21.66 3.69
N LEU A 72 0.81 -22.76 3.55
CA LEU A 72 1.87 -22.91 2.54
C LEU A 72 1.33 -22.92 1.10
N ASN A 73 0.08 -23.34 0.92
CA ASN A 73 -0.57 -23.41 -0.38
C ASN A 73 -1.59 -22.27 -0.64
N ASP A 74 -1.71 -21.33 0.29
CA ASP A 74 -2.61 -20.17 0.18
C ASP A 74 -1.96 -18.90 0.73
N ALA A 75 -1.08 -18.32 -0.06
CA ALA A 75 -0.40 -17.10 0.27
C ALA A 75 -1.35 -15.90 0.47
N TRP A 76 -2.52 -15.93 -0.17
CA TRP A 76 -3.57 -14.93 0.03
C TRP A 76 -4.23 -15.04 1.39
N ALA A 77 -4.39 -16.25 1.94
CA ALA A 77 -4.88 -16.42 3.30
C ALA A 77 -3.92 -15.80 4.33
N ASN A 78 -2.61 -15.96 4.12
CA ASN A 78 -1.58 -15.36 4.96
C ASN A 78 -1.61 -13.82 4.88
N GLU A 79 -1.65 -13.25 3.67
CA GLU A 79 -1.78 -11.81 3.47
C GLU A 79 -3.05 -11.24 4.11
N ASN A 80 -4.19 -11.91 3.91
CA ASN A 80 -5.47 -11.52 4.48
C ASN A 80 -5.43 -11.53 6.02
N HIS A 81 -4.77 -12.50 6.63
CA HIS A 81 -4.62 -12.57 8.08
C HIS A 81 -3.78 -11.39 8.60
N GLN A 82 -2.64 -11.12 7.99
CA GLN A 82 -1.79 -10.00 8.37
C GLN A 82 -2.55 -8.65 8.24
N ARG A 83 -3.34 -8.47 7.17
CA ARG A 83 -4.12 -7.24 6.99
C ARG A 83 -5.27 -7.12 7.99
N ARG A 84 -5.92 -8.24 8.42
CA ARG A 84 -6.89 -8.22 9.52
C ARG A 84 -6.27 -7.88 10.86
N ALA A 85 -5.02 -8.25 11.09
CA ALA A 85 -4.32 -7.94 12.33
C ALA A 85 -4.17 -6.42 12.58
N LEU A 86 -4.30 -5.57 11.55
CA LEU A 86 -4.36 -4.11 11.71
C LEU A 86 -5.49 -3.66 12.66
N MET A 87 -6.58 -4.44 12.79
CA MET A 87 -7.65 -4.17 13.76
C MET A 87 -7.14 -4.09 15.20
N ARG A 88 -6.06 -4.79 15.54
CA ARG A 88 -5.46 -4.80 16.88
C ARG A 88 -4.91 -3.43 17.29
N GLY A 89 -4.48 -2.62 16.31
CA GLY A 89 -3.98 -1.27 16.52
C GLY A 89 -5.08 -0.20 16.62
N LEU A 90 -6.36 -0.58 16.46
CA LEU A 90 -7.50 0.35 16.47
C LEU A 90 -8.28 0.34 17.79
N SER A 91 -7.77 -0.29 18.85
CA SER A 91 -8.47 -0.42 20.13
C SER A 91 -8.78 0.93 20.81
N ALA A 92 -8.05 2.00 20.49
CA ALA A 92 -8.25 3.36 21.02
C ALA A 92 -9.05 4.25 20.05
N ALA A 93 -9.54 3.73 18.92
CA ALA A 93 -10.30 4.51 17.95
C ALA A 93 -11.74 4.75 18.43
N ALA A 94 -12.22 6.00 18.32
CA ALA A 94 -13.61 6.38 18.55
C ALA A 94 -14.43 6.16 17.26
N PHE A 95 -15.75 6.05 17.38
CA PHE A 95 -16.65 5.75 16.25
C PHE A 95 -16.56 6.74 15.09
N ASP A 96 -16.28 8.00 15.36
CA ASP A 96 -16.14 9.06 14.37
C ASP A 96 -14.70 9.25 13.85
N ASP A 97 -13.74 8.51 14.39
CA ASP A 97 -12.37 8.53 13.88
C ASP A 97 -12.29 7.90 12.47
N LEU A 98 -11.34 8.41 11.69
CA LEU A 98 -11.11 7.95 10.34
C LEU A 98 -10.04 6.85 10.34
N VAL A 99 -10.31 5.79 9.58
CA VAL A 99 -9.39 4.68 9.38
C VAL A 99 -9.06 4.58 7.90
N MET A 100 -7.79 4.72 7.56
CA MET A 100 -7.24 4.44 6.25
C MET A 100 -6.62 3.05 6.23
N VAL A 101 -6.83 2.29 5.15
CA VAL A 101 -6.21 0.98 4.93
C VAL A 101 -5.61 0.93 3.54
N SER A 102 -4.34 0.56 3.46
CA SER A 102 -3.60 0.45 2.19
C SER A 102 -2.42 -0.50 2.28
N ASP A 103 -1.75 -0.73 1.17
CA ASP A 103 -0.39 -1.23 1.17
C ASP A 103 0.58 -0.07 1.49
N LEU A 104 1.78 -0.37 1.99
CA LEU A 104 2.75 0.64 2.42
C LEU A 104 3.09 1.65 1.33
N ASP A 105 3.17 1.18 0.08
CA ASP A 105 3.56 1.94 -1.10
C ASP A 105 2.43 2.79 -1.72
N GLU A 106 1.22 2.72 -1.15
CA GLU A 106 0.05 3.53 -1.53
C GLU A 106 -0.09 4.74 -0.60
N ILE A 107 0.64 5.82 -0.87
CA ILE A 107 0.69 7.01 -0.01
C ILE A 107 -0.40 8.00 -0.43
N PRO A 108 -1.40 8.30 0.44
CA PRO A 108 -2.43 9.28 0.11
C PRO A 108 -1.86 10.71 0.11
N HIS A 109 -2.42 11.57 -0.73
CA HIS A 109 -2.04 12.98 -0.77
C HIS A 109 -2.56 13.71 0.48
N PRO A 110 -1.70 14.36 1.29
CA PRO A 110 -2.13 15.00 2.56
C PRO A 110 -3.28 15.99 2.39
N ALA A 111 -3.25 16.83 1.34
CA ALA A 111 -4.29 17.80 1.07
C ALA A 111 -5.66 17.18 0.69
N ARG A 112 -5.71 15.86 0.43
CA ARG A 112 -6.95 15.15 0.06
C ARG A 112 -7.55 14.33 1.21
N LEU A 113 -6.90 14.25 2.37
CA LEU A 113 -7.41 13.49 3.52
C LEU A 113 -8.78 14.03 3.98
N ASN A 114 -8.94 15.35 3.97
CA ASN A 114 -10.20 16.02 4.35
C ASN A 114 -11.27 16.00 3.24
N ALA A 115 -11.00 15.41 2.07
CA ALA A 115 -11.99 15.32 0.99
C ALA A 115 -12.99 14.17 1.20
N TYR A 116 -12.70 13.23 2.10
CA TYR A 116 -13.62 12.16 2.42
C TYR A 116 -14.84 12.70 3.19
N GLU A 117 -16.01 12.33 2.70
CA GLU A 117 -17.29 12.67 3.32
C GLU A 117 -17.88 11.44 4.04
N PRO A 118 -18.08 11.49 5.37
CA PRO A 118 -18.57 10.34 6.16
C PRO A 118 -19.97 9.81 5.80
N ARG A 119 -20.72 10.53 4.96
CA ARG A 119 -21.97 10.01 4.38
C ARG A 119 -21.74 8.80 3.44
N PHE A 120 -20.53 8.66 2.89
CA PHE A 120 -20.13 7.50 2.13
C PHE A 120 -19.59 6.42 3.08
N TYR A 121 -19.85 5.15 2.74
CA TYR A 121 -19.30 4.05 3.53
C TYR A 121 -17.79 3.91 3.35
N ARG A 122 -17.28 4.30 2.18
CA ARG A 122 -15.85 4.23 1.86
C ARG A 122 -15.46 5.33 0.89
N GLY A 123 -14.32 5.95 1.13
CA GLY A 123 -13.56 6.73 0.15
C GLY A 123 -12.44 5.88 -0.44
N THR A 124 -12.16 6.07 -1.73
CA THR A 124 -11.04 5.45 -2.43
C THR A 124 -10.17 6.54 -3.03
N PHE A 125 -8.92 6.61 -2.63
CA PHE A 125 -7.96 7.54 -3.21
C PHE A 125 -7.51 7.04 -4.59
N ILE A 126 -7.71 7.88 -5.61
CA ILE A 126 -7.26 7.61 -6.98
C ILE A 126 -5.86 8.17 -7.11
N GLN A 127 -4.86 7.29 -7.10
CA GLN A 127 -3.46 7.61 -6.98
C GLN A 127 -2.74 7.48 -8.32
N ARG A 128 -1.71 8.31 -8.55
CA ARG A 128 -0.78 8.14 -9.67
C ARG A 128 0.05 6.88 -9.45
N LEU A 129 0.34 6.17 -10.53
CA LEU A 129 1.03 4.88 -10.47
C LEU A 129 2.45 4.98 -11.01
N PHE A 130 3.41 4.63 -10.17
CA PHE A 130 4.83 4.59 -10.48
C PHE A 130 5.41 3.21 -10.22
N TYR A 131 6.37 2.77 -11.04
CA TYR A 131 7.03 1.49 -10.86
C TYR A 131 8.54 1.62 -10.81
N TYR A 132 9.14 0.86 -9.89
CA TYR A 132 10.59 0.62 -9.78
C TYR A 132 11.44 1.84 -9.41
N ARG A 133 11.00 3.04 -9.76
CA ARG A 133 11.61 4.33 -9.43
C ARG A 133 10.53 5.33 -9.10
N PHE A 134 10.82 6.27 -8.21
CA PHE A 134 9.85 7.27 -7.76
C PHE A 134 9.24 8.08 -8.91
N ASN A 135 10.02 8.33 -9.96
CA ASN A 135 9.63 9.17 -11.09
C ASN A 135 9.39 8.40 -12.41
N ASN A 136 9.20 7.09 -12.33
CA ASN A 136 8.90 6.23 -13.49
C ASN A 136 7.39 5.94 -13.56
N GLU A 137 6.65 6.84 -14.20
CA GLU A 137 5.19 6.81 -14.26
C GLU A 137 4.67 5.74 -15.23
N ALA A 138 3.69 4.95 -14.77
CA ALA A 138 3.05 3.92 -15.59
C ALA A 138 2.05 4.55 -16.58
N LEU A 139 2.09 4.07 -17.82
CA LEU A 139 1.19 4.50 -18.89
C LEU A 139 0.36 3.31 -19.39
N ASP A 140 -0.86 3.61 -19.79
CA ASP A 140 -1.65 2.68 -20.58
C ASP A 140 -0.93 2.35 -21.90
N PRO A 141 -0.77 1.07 -22.26
CA PRO A 141 0.06 0.68 -23.40
C PRO A 141 -0.53 1.09 -24.76
N VAL A 142 -1.84 1.40 -24.84
CA VAL A 142 -2.54 1.76 -26.07
C VAL A 142 -2.70 3.28 -26.18
N THR A 143 -3.25 3.91 -25.13
CA THR A 143 -3.57 5.35 -25.14
C THR A 143 -2.40 6.23 -24.74
N LEU A 144 -1.37 5.65 -24.10
CA LEU A 144 -0.23 6.33 -23.48
C LEU A 144 -0.63 7.35 -22.41
N ALA A 145 -1.87 7.30 -21.92
CA ALA A 145 -2.32 8.09 -20.79
C ALA A 145 -1.72 7.58 -19.47
N PRO A 146 -1.45 8.45 -18.49
CA PRO A 146 -1.04 8.01 -17.16
C PRO A 146 -2.05 7.04 -16.55
N GLN A 147 -1.55 5.92 -16.03
CA GLN A 147 -2.39 4.98 -15.29
C GLN A 147 -2.65 5.50 -13.88
N SER A 148 -3.85 5.26 -13.41
CA SER A 148 -4.23 5.51 -12.02
C SER A 148 -4.46 4.20 -11.28
N TRP A 149 -4.22 4.25 -9.97
CA TRP A 149 -4.45 3.16 -9.05
C TRP A 149 -5.55 3.49 -8.05
N ARG A 150 -6.46 2.56 -7.83
CA ARG A 150 -7.47 2.65 -6.76
C ARG A 150 -6.84 2.14 -5.47
N GLY A 151 -6.07 3.01 -4.80
CA GLY A 151 -5.20 2.64 -3.70
C GLY A 151 -5.87 2.73 -2.33
N THR A 152 -5.31 3.59 -1.46
CA THR A 152 -5.77 3.75 -0.07
C THR A 152 -7.29 3.86 0.04
N GLN A 153 -7.86 3.08 0.94
CA GLN A 153 -9.28 3.16 1.31
C GLN A 153 -9.42 3.93 2.61
N ILE A 154 -10.46 4.76 2.74
CA ILE A 154 -10.77 5.51 3.96
C ILE A 154 -12.22 5.31 4.36
N THR A 155 -12.47 5.19 5.66
CA THR A 155 -13.82 5.05 6.23
C THR A 155 -13.85 5.61 7.66
N THR A 156 -15.03 5.79 8.25
CA THR A 156 -15.14 6.00 9.70
C THR A 156 -14.94 4.66 10.42
N TYR A 157 -14.46 4.69 11.67
CA TYR A 157 -14.33 3.46 12.46
C TYR A 157 -15.68 2.78 12.68
N HIS A 158 -16.77 3.56 12.83
CA HIS A 158 -18.14 3.05 12.86
C HIS A 158 -18.48 2.21 11.60
N HIS A 159 -18.27 2.77 10.40
CA HIS A 159 -18.53 2.02 9.17
C HIS A 159 -17.61 0.81 9.00
N LEU A 160 -16.36 0.90 9.49
CA LEU A 160 -15.44 -0.23 9.49
C LEU A 160 -16.04 -1.40 10.26
N LEU A 161 -16.56 -1.17 11.47
CA LEU A 161 -17.12 -2.20 12.31
C LEU A 161 -18.46 -2.73 11.76
N ASP A 162 -19.40 -1.83 11.45
CA ASP A 162 -20.77 -2.20 11.15
C ASP A 162 -20.98 -2.73 9.74
N PHE A 163 -20.20 -2.21 8.77
CA PHE A 163 -20.42 -2.57 7.37
C PHE A 163 -19.34 -3.51 6.82
N PHE A 164 -18.08 -3.29 7.15
CA PHE A 164 -16.98 -4.09 6.63
C PHE A 164 -16.57 -5.22 7.58
N GLY A 165 -16.67 -5.03 8.87
CA GLY A 165 -16.30 -5.98 9.91
C GLY A 165 -14.80 -6.02 10.21
N ASP A 166 -13.94 -5.83 9.19
CA ASP A 166 -12.49 -5.81 9.35
C ASP A 166 -11.76 -4.99 8.26
N THR A 167 -10.47 -4.75 8.47
CA THR A 167 -9.60 -3.98 7.56
C THR A 167 -9.38 -4.66 6.21
N GLN A 168 -9.38 -5.99 6.14
CA GLN A 168 -9.27 -6.72 4.88
C GLN A 168 -10.51 -6.54 4.02
N ASN A 169 -11.70 -6.58 4.63
CA ASN A 169 -12.94 -6.34 3.91
C ASN A 169 -13.07 -4.89 3.43
N LEU A 170 -12.58 -3.91 4.22
CA LEU A 170 -12.49 -2.53 3.75
C LEU A 170 -11.63 -2.44 2.50
N ARG A 171 -10.46 -3.09 2.51
CA ARG A 171 -9.50 -3.08 1.39
C ARG A 171 -10.07 -3.75 0.15
N ILE A 172 -10.65 -4.93 0.28
CA ILE A 172 -11.18 -5.73 -0.83
C ILE A 172 -12.61 -6.17 -0.51
N TYR A 173 -13.57 -5.23 -0.55
CA TYR A 173 -14.95 -5.57 -0.25
C TYR A 173 -15.50 -6.62 -1.21
N LYS A 174 -15.78 -7.79 -0.67
CA LYS A 174 -16.40 -8.93 -1.40
C LYS A 174 -17.70 -9.34 -0.69
N PRO A 175 -18.83 -8.71 -1.00
CA PRO A 175 -20.10 -9.10 -0.38
C PRO A 175 -20.45 -10.56 -0.69
N THR A 176 -21.06 -11.24 0.28
CA THR A 176 -21.49 -12.63 0.18
C THR A 176 -23.01 -12.73 0.01
N GLY A 177 -23.50 -13.92 -0.34
CA GLY A 177 -24.92 -14.23 -0.46
C GLY A 177 -25.51 -14.03 -1.86
N LEU A 178 -26.81 -14.34 -2.02
CA LEU A 178 -27.54 -14.35 -3.30
C LEU A 178 -27.52 -13.00 -4.02
N LEU A 179 -27.50 -11.87 -3.28
CA LEU A 179 -27.49 -10.51 -3.83
C LEU A 179 -26.08 -9.91 -3.91
N ARG A 180 -25.04 -10.74 -3.92
CA ARG A 180 -23.63 -10.30 -3.93
C ARG A 180 -23.32 -9.25 -4.99
N SER A 181 -23.74 -9.51 -6.23
CA SER A 181 -23.48 -8.59 -7.35
C SER A 181 -24.21 -7.26 -7.19
N ALA A 182 -25.49 -7.30 -6.78
CA ALA A 182 -26.30 -6.11 -6.56
C ALA A 182 -25.76 -5.26 -5.39
N LYS A 183 -25.40 -5.88 -4.27
CA LYS A 183 -24.78 -5.18 -3.12
C LYS A 183 -23.46 -4.49 -3.52
N ARG A 184 -22.61 -5.19 -4.29
CA ARG A 184 -21.33 -4.63 -4.75
C ARG A 184 -21.53 -3.45 -5.69
N GLN A 185 -22.46 -3.54 -6.64
CA GLN A 185 -22.80 -2.45 -7.57
C GLN A 185 -23.40 -1.26 -6.83
N TRP A 186 -24.32 -1.52 -5.89
CA TRP A 186 -24.94 -0.49 -5.06
C TRP A 186 -23.88 0.26 -4.23
N LEU A 187 -22.98 -0.45 -3.55
CA LEU A 187 -21.89 0.16 -2.79
C LEU A 187 -21.00 1.02 -3.71
N LYS A 188 -20.62 0.48 -4.88
CA LYS A 188 -19.77 1.20 -5.83
C LYS A 188 -20.44 2.47 -6.36
N ALA A 189 -21.73 2.40 -6.67
CA ALA A 189 -22.46 3.51 -7.31
C ALA A 189 -22.91 4.58 -6.31
N PHE A 190 -23.29 4.20 -5.10
CA PHE A 190 -24.01 5.09 -4.18
C PHE A 190 -23.30 5.32 -2.84
N ARG A 191 -22.34 4.51 -2.47
CA ARG A 191 -21.72 4.53 -1.15
C ARG A 191 -20.20 4.51 -1.16
N ASN A 192 -19.59 4.61 -2.32
CA ASN A 192 -18.15 4.78 -2.48
C ASN A 192 -17.87 6.14 -3.11
N GLN A 193 -17.01 6.90 -2.46
CA GLN A 193 -16.50 8.17 -2.98
C GLN A 193 -15.14 7.93 -3.64
N ASP A 194 -14.97 8.36 -4.89
CA ASP A 194 -13.67 8.41 -5.53
C ASP A 194 -13.03 9.78 -5.24
N ILE A 195 -11.86 9.78 -4.61
CA ILE A 195 -11.10 10.97 -4.25
C ILE A 195 -10.00 11.14 -5.29
N ALA A 196 -10.21 12.08 -6.23
CA ALA A 196 -9.25 12.38 -7.28
C ALA A 196 -7.97 13.03 -6.72
N ASP A 197 -6.88 12.96 -7.50
CA ASP A 197 -5.54 13.43 -7.10
C ASP A 197 -5.14 12.85 -5.74
N GLY A 198 -5.48 11.59 -5.54
CA GLY A 198 -5.44 10.91 -4.25
C GLY A 198 -4.05 10.57 -3.73
N GLY A 199 -2.98 10.92 -4.44
CA GLY A 199 -1.60 10.67 -4.03
C GLY A 199 -0.86 9.72 -4.97
N TRP A 200 -0.01 8.86 -4.41
CA TRP A 200 0.98 8.09 -5.15
C TRP A 200 0.95 6.61 -4.76
N HIS A 201 1.06 5.74 -5.76
CA HIS A 201 1.39 4.34 -5.58
C HIS A 201 2.79 4.08 -6.15
N PHE A 202 3.76 3.90 -5.26
CA PHE A 202 5.17 3.66 -5.59
C PHE A 202 5.47 2.16 -5.65
N SER A 203 4.85 1.48 -6.61
CA SER A 203 4.92 0.03 -6.74
C SER A 203 6.33 -0.45 -7.05
N TRP A 204 6.87 -1.38 -6.24
CA TRP A 204 8.19 -1.97 -6.45
C TRP A 204 9.35 -0.97 -6.47
N VAL A 205 9.22 0.19 -5.84
CA VAL A 205 10.31 1.18 -5.75
C VAL A 205 11.34 0.69 -4.74
N MET A 206 12.31 -0.08 -5.24
CA MET A 206 13.39 -0.70 -4.46
C MET A 206 14.52 -1.17 -5.37
N THR A 207 15.64 -1.66 -4.78
CA THR A 207 16.76 -2.24 -5.55
C THR A 207 16.39 -3.60 -6.15
N GLY A 208 17.16 -4.06 -7.14
CA GLY A 208 16.93 -5.36 -7.80
C GLY A 208 16.94 -6.54 -6.81
N GLU A 209 17.84 -6.53 -5.84
CA GLU A 209 17.92 -7.57 -4.79
C GLU A 209 16.67 -7.60 -3.91
N ARG A 210 16.15 -6.43 -3.55
CA ARG A 210 14.90 -6.32 -2.78
C ARG A 210 13.69 -6.75 -3.60
N ILE A 211 13.70 -6.47 -4.92
CA ILE A 211 12.66 -6.96 -5.84
C ILE A 211 12.65 -8.48 -5.87
N LEU A 212 13.81 -9.13 -6.01
CA LEU A 212 13.92 -10.58 -5.98
C LEU A 212 13.40 -11.16 -4.64
N THR A 213 13.78 -10.55 -3.52
CA THR A 213 13.27 -10.93 -2.19
C THR A 213 11.74 -10.80 -2.12
N LYS A 214 11.17 -9.72 -2.68
CA LYS A 214 9.72 -9.51 -2.70
C LYS A 214 9.01 -10.55 -3.57
N ILE A 215 9.54 -10.90 -4.74
CA ILE A 215 8.99 -11.96 -5.61
C ILE A 215 8.90 -13.30 -4.85
N ASN A 216 9.94 -13.67 -4.12
CA ASN A 216 9.99 -14.92 -3.36
C ASN A 216 9.03 -14.96 -2.15
N SER A 217 8.61 -13.80 -1.64
CA SER A 217 7.88 -13.66 -0.36
C SER A 217 6.43 -13.24 -0.48
N MET A 218 6.02 -12.64 -1.59
CA MET A 218 4.67 -12.09 -1.79
C MET A 218 3.62 -13.17 -2.08
N ALA A 219 2.34 -12.77 -2.06
CA ALA A 219 1.21 -13.66 -2.36
C ALA A 219 1.12 -14.08 -3.84
N HIS A 220 1.62 -13.26 -4.76
CA HIS A 220 1.63 -13.52 -6.21
C HIS A 220 2.76 -14.47 -6.63
N GLN A 221 2.68 -15.74 -6.21
CA GLN A 221 3.68 -16.76 -6.49
C GLN A 221 3.76 -17.16 -7.97
N GLU A 222 2.78 -16.80 -8.80
CA GLU A 222 2.81 -16.98 -10.25
C GLU A 222 3.97 -16.27 -10.95
N PHE A 223 4.54 -15.23 -10.32
CA PHE A 223 5.72 -14.51 -10.81
C PHE A 223 7.05 -15.09 -10.30
N ASN A 224 7.01 -16.03 -9.36
CA ASN A 224 8.20 -16.67 -8.80
C ASN A 224 8.67 -17.83 -9.70
N THR A 225 8.98 -17.51 -10.94
CA THR A 225 9.39 -18.48 -11.96
C THR A 225 10.53 -17.92 -12.82
N ASP A 226 11.35 -18.82 -13.42
CA ASP A 226 12.30 -18.42 -14.45
C ASP A 226 11.56 -17.96 -15.72
N PRO A 227 12.04 -16.90 -16.40
CA PRO A 227 13.23 -16.10 -16.11
C PRO A 227 12.93 -14.84 -15.26
N ILE A 228 11.76 -14.72 -14.65
CA ILE A 228 11.35 -13.50 -13.89
C ILE A 228 12.15 -13.40 -12.60
N ALA A 229 12.24 -14.46 -11.83
CA ALA A 229 12.84 -14.52 -10.51
C ALA A 229 14.38 -14.74 -10.56
N SER A 230 15.10 -13.98 -11.40
CA SER A 230 16.56 -13.95 -11.39
C SER A 230 17.08 -12.51 -11.31
N ILE A 231 18.17 -12.30 -10.58
CA ILE A 231 18.73 -10.95 -10.37
C ILE A 231 19.22 -10.34 -11.70
N GLU A 232 19.76 -11.15 -12.59
CA GLU A 232 20.25 -10.75 -13.91
C GLU A 232 19.09 -10.28 -14.80
N ALA A 233 17.97 -11.02 -14.80
CA ALA A 233 16.78 -10.64 -15.57
C ALA A 233 16.13 -9.38 -15.02
N ILE A 234 16.04 -9.25 -13.70
CA ILE A 234 15.51 -8.07 -13.00
C ILE A 234 16.34 -6.84 -13.36
N ASN A 235 17.66 -6.89 -13.16
CA ASN A 235 18.54 -5.75 -13.40
C ASN A 235 18.57 -5.36 -14.89
N ARG A 236 18.59 -6.31 -15.80
CA ARG A 236 18.51 -6.04 -17.24
C ARG A 236 17.22 -5.30 -17.60
N ARG A 237 16.04 -5.77 -17.10
CA ARG A 237 14.75 -5.12 -17.38
C ARG A 237 14.64 -3.74 -16.79
N LEU A 238 15.20 -3.52 -15.58
CA LEU A 238 15.29 -2.19 -14.96
C LEU A 238 16.10 -1.22 -15.81
N LEU A 239 17.24 -1.68 -16.37
CA LEU A 239 18.09 -0.87 -17.25
C LEU A 239 17.42 -0.57 -18.62
N GLU A 240 16.70 -1.53 -19.16
CA GLU A 240 15.97 -1.40 -20.42
C GLU A 240 14.66 -0.61 -20.29
N GLY A 241 14.23 -0.29 -19.06
CA GLY A 241 12.94 0.38 -18.78
C GLY A 241 11.73 -0.51 -19.09
N HIS A 242 11.89 -1.83 -18.96
CA HIS A 242 10.82 -2.80 -19.19
C HIS A 242 10.15 -3.25 -17.87
N ASP A 243 8.90 -3.67 -17.96
CA ASP A 243 8.21 -4.25 -16.81
C ASP A 243 8.84 -5.59 -16.41
N ILE A 244 9.27 -5.69 -15.14
CA ILE A 244 9.95 -6.89 -14.60
C ILE A 244 9.04 -8.11 -14.68
N LEU A 245 7.74 -7.94 -14.38
CA LEU A 245 6.76 -9.02 -14.38
C LEU A 245 6.18 -9.34 -15.77
N GLN A 246 6.76 -8.77 -16.83
CA GLN A 246 6.39 -9.02 -18.24
C GLN A 246 4.92 -8.69 -18.57
N ARG A 247 4.31 -7.77 -17.80
CA ARG A 247 2.97 -7.24 -18.11
C ARG A 247 3.10 -6.22 -19.24
N ASN A 248 2.04 -5.97 -19.98
CA ASN A 248 2.03 -4.96 -21.04
C ASN A 248 1.84 -3.56 -20.43
N ILE A 249 2.88 -3.01 -19.79
CA ILE A 249 2.90 -1.67 -19.21
C ILE A 249 3.98 -0.85 -19.90
N ARG A 250 3.68 0.40 -20.22
CA ARG A 250 4.64 1.39 -20.70
C ARG A 250 5.03 2.32 -19.55
N PHE A 251 6.20 2.92 -19.66
CA PHE A 251 6.69 3.84 -18.62
C PHE A 251 7.14 5.16 -19.25
N ARG A 252 7.06 6.21 -18.45
CA ARG A 252 7.55 7.54 -18.76
C ARG A 252 8.31 8.10 -17.57
N ARG A 253 9.53 8.59 -17.80
CA ARG A 253 10.22 9.39 -16.81
C ARG A 253 9.54 10.75 -16.70
N VAL A 254 9.23 11.19 -15.48
CA VAL A 254 8.69 12.52 -15.19
C VAL A 254 9.63 13.29 -14.28
N ALA A 255 9.56 14.63 -14.31
CA ALA A 255 10.33 15.47 -13.40
C ALA A 255 9.85 15.27 -11.95
N LEU A 256 10.77 15.24 -10.99
CA LEU A 256 10.47 15.33 -9.56
C LEU A 256 10.23 16.80 -9.21
N ASP A 257 8.99 17.20 -9.17
CA ASP A 257 8.55 18.56 -8.88
C ASP A 257 7.60 18.60 -7.67
N SER A 258 6.91 19.71 -7.48
CA SER A 258 5.95 19.93 -6.39
C SER A 258 4.72 18.99 -6.41
N GLN A 259 4.55 18.17 -7.45
CA GLN A 259 3.50 17.17 -7.51
C GLN A 259 3.88 15.84 -6.82
N PHE A 260 5.10 15.73 -6.30
CA PHE A 260 5.59 14.60 -5.53
C PHE A 260 5.59 14.91 -4.02
N PRO A 261 5.69 13.89 -3.15
CA PRO A 261 5.93 14.12 -1.73
C PRO A 261 7.15 15.04 -1.55
N GLU A 262 6.99 16.13 -0.82
CA GLU A 262 8.04 17.12 -0.60
C GLU A 262 9.32 16.48 -0.08
N PHE A 263 9.16 15.48 0.79
CA PHE A 263 10.28 14.73 1.36
C PHE A 263 11.18 14.09 0.29
N ILE A 264 10.60 13.49 -0.77
CA ILE A 264 11.37 12.90 -1.86
C ILE A 264 12.10 14.00 -2.66
N VAL A 265 11.44 15.12 -2.91
CA VAL A 265 11.98 16.23 -3.70
C VAL A 265 13.18 16.88 -3.00
N VAL A 266 13.05 17.13 -1.69
CA VAL A 266 14.09 17.76 -0.87
C VAL A 266 15.27 16.81 -0.62
N HIS A 267 15.01 15.52 -0.41
CA HIS A 267 16.05 14.51 -0.09
C HIS A 267 16.41 13.63 -1.31
N ARG A 268 16.25 14.15 -2.54
CA ARG A 268 16.49 13.39 -3.78
C ARG A 268 17.87 12.74 -3.86
N ASP A 269 18.89 13.34 -3.24
CA ASP A 269 20.26 12.82 -3.25
C ASP A 269 20.37 11.52 -2.39
N GLU A 270 19.55 11.39 -1.35
CA GLU A 270 19.45 10.15 -0.56
C GLU A 270 18.77 9.02 -1.36
N PHE A 271 17.86 9.37 -2.27
CA PHE A 271 17.11 8.44 -3.12
C PHE A 271 17.64 8.33 -4.55
N LYS A 272 18.89 8.76 -4.83
CA LYS A 272 19.45 8.80 -6.19
C LYS A 272 19.35 7.46 -6.94
N ASP A 273 19.49 6.34 -6.24
CA ASP A 273 19.41 4.99 -6.82
C ASP A 273 17.94 4.53 -7.08
N LEU A 274 16.95 5.27 -6.56
CA LEU A 274 15.52 5.06 -6.74
C LEU A 274 14.85 6.14 -7.61
N ILE A 275 15.64 6.97 -8.29
CA ILE A 275 15.20 8.04 -9.20
C ILE A 275 15.89 7.82 -10.55
N LEU A 276 15.17 8.12 -11.67
CA LEU A 276 15.72 8.08 -13.03
C LEU A 276 16.32 9.45 -13.42
#